data_c36bc7f5e10c6033f9d2090b00d9977b
#
_entry.id   c36bc7f5e10c6033f9d2090b00d9977b
#
_cell.length_a   1.000
_cell.length_b   1.000
_cell.length_c   1.000
_cell.angle_alpha   90.00
_cell.angle_beta   90.00
_cell.angle_gamma   90.00
#
_symmetry.space_group_name_H-M   'P 1'
#
loop_
_entity.id
_entity.type
_entity.pdbx_description
1 polymer ?
#
loop_
_entity_poly.entity_id
_entity_poly.type
_entity_poly.pdbx_seq_one_letter_code
_entity_poly.pdbx_strand_id
1 'polypeptide(L)'
;ELLSRFENFDINVLRRERGVKLELINPPEEAFVDGRIIRALQANLFAVLRDILFVYGQIHNTVRFPNLNLDNSVHITNLVFSILRNARALHVGEAPNMVVCWGGHSINENEYLYARRVGNQLGLRELNICTGCGPGAMEAPMKGAAVGHAQQRYKDSRFIGMTEPSIIAAEPPNPLVNELIIMPDIEKRLEAFVRIAHGIIIFPGGVGTAEELLYLLGILMNPANKDQVLPLILTGPKESADYFRVLDEFVVHTLGENARRHYRIII
;
A
#
# COMPACT_ATOMS: atom_id res chain seq x y z
N GLU A 1 -24.16 -13.20 -11.16
CA GLU A 1 -23.59 -13.62 -12.48
C GLU A 1 -22.06 -13.74 -12.49
N LEU A 2 -21.30 -12.83 -11.85
CA LEU A 2 -19.83 -12.93 -11.79
C LEU A 2 -19.36 -14.11 -10.93
N LEU A 3 -19.96 -14.38 -9.78
CA LEU A 3 -19.60 -15.49 -8.89
C LEU A 3 -19.88 -16.87 -9.50
N SER A 4 -20.96 -17.02 -10.29
CA SER A 4 -21.28 -18.30 -10.96
C SER A 4 -20.28 -18.71 -12.04
N ARG A 5 -19.50 -17.75 -12.60
CA ARG A 5 -18.44 -18.05 -13.57
C ARG A 5 -17.20 -18.71 -12.94
N PHE A 6 -17.04 -18.62 -11.61
CA PHE A 6 -15.87 -19.12 -10.89
C PHE A 6 -16.19 -20.33 -10.02
N GLU A 7 -17.42 -20.88 -10.08
CA GLU A 7 -17.82 -22.03 -9.25
C GLU A 7 -16.91 -23.27 -9.40
N ASN A 8 -16.25 -23.42 -10.54
CA ASN A 8 -15.36 -24.54 -10.84
C ASN A 8 -13.86 -24.15 -10.87
N PHE A 9 -13.53 -22.90 -10.54
CA PHE A 9 -12.14 -22.46 -10.46
C PHE A 9 -11.53 -22.86 -9.13
N ASP A 10 -10.37 -23.47 -9.17
CA ASP A 10 -9.62 -23.85 -7.98
C ASP A 10 -8.11 -23.61 -8.17
N ILE A 11 -7.39 -23.46 -7.07
CA ILE A 11 -5.95 -23.27 -7.05
C ILE A 11 -5.31 -24.27 -6.11
N ASN A 12 -4.56 -25.21 -6.66
CA ASN A 12 -3.77 -26.14 -5.89
C ASN A 12 -2.36 -25.60 -5.65
N VAL A 13 -1.96 -25.54 -4.39
CA VAL A 13 -0.61 -25.19 -3.97
C VAL A 13 0.19 -26.44 -3.69
N LEU A 14 1.09 -26.78 -4.60
CA LEU A 14 1.93 -27.99 -4.50
C LEU A 14 3.32 -27.61 -4.00
N ARG A 15 3.71 -28.09 -2.81
CA ARG A 15 5.08 -27.96 -2.31
C ARG A 15 6.02 -28.93 -3.04
N ARG A 16 7.18 -28.43 -3.45
CA ARG A 16 8.28 -29.22 -4.05
C ARG A 16 9.58 -28.92 -3.31
N GLU A 17 10.60 -29.75 -3.50
CA GLU A 17 11.92 -29.58 -2.85
C GLU A 17 12.54 -28.18 -3.07
N ARG A 18 12.29 -27.55 -4.21
CA ARG A 18 12.87 -26.25 -4.60
C ARG A 18 11.85 -25.14 -4.81
N GLY A 19 10.69 -25.20 -4.13
CA GLY A 19 9.71 -24.13 -4.24
C GLY A 19 8.25 -24.58 -4.21
N VAL A 20 7.39 -23.73 -4.73
CA VAL A 20 5.94 -23.93 -4.78
C VAL A 20 5.49 -23.93 -6.23
N LYS A 21 4.68 -24.91 -6.63
CA LYS A 21 3.96 -24.92 -7.91
C LYS A 21 2.52 -24.56 -7.65
N LEU A 22 2.00 -23.60 -8.42
CA LEU A 22 0.57 -23.34 -8.52
C LEU A 22 0.01 -24.14 -9.69
N GLU A 23 -1.08 -24.81 -9.44
CA GLU A 23 -1.89 -25.47 -10.44
C GLU A 23 -3.28 -24.85 -10.43
N LEU A 24 -3.61 -24.21 -11.54
CA LEU A 24 -4.91 -23.57 -11.74
C LEU A 24 -5.84 -24.58 -12.41
N ILE A 25 -7.00 -24.81 -11.81
CA ILE A 25 -8.04 -25.69 -12.34
C ILE A 25 -9.18 -24.82 -12.84
N ASN A 26 -9.56 -25.01 -14.11
CA ASN A 26 -10.59 -24.22 -14.77
C ASN A 26 -10.46 -22.70 -14.59
N PRO A 27 -9.27 -22.14 -14.84
CA PRO A 27 -9.06 -20.68 -14.70
C PRO A 27 -9.89 -19.94 -15.77
N PRO A 28 -10.31 -18.69 -15.47
CA PRO A 28 -11.04 -17.88 -16.44
C PRO A 28 -10.18 -17.60 -17.68
N GLU A 29 -10.77 -17.69 -18.87
CA GLU A 29 -10.08 -17.47 -20.15
C GLU A 29 -9.46 -16.07 -20.23
N GLU A 30 -10.12 -15.07 -19.64
CA GLU A 30 -9.66 -13.68 -19.60
C GLU A 30 -8.34 -13.48 -18.84
N ALA A 31 -7.95 -14.45 -18.02
CA ALA A 31 -6.65 -14.45 -17.34
C ALA A 31 -5.46 -14.80 -18.27
N PHE A 32 -5.74 -15.19 -19.52
CA PHE A 32 -4.72 -15.67 -20.46
C PHE A 32 -4.72 -14.86 -21.76
N VAL A 33 -3.53 -14.71 -22.33
CA VAL A 33 -3.31 -14.18 -23.68
C VAL A 33 -2.38 -15.15 -24.39
N ASP A 34 -2.79 -15.64 -25.56
CA ASP A 34 -2.05 -16.64 -26.36
C ASP A 34 -1.60 -17.87 -25.52
N GLY A 35 -2.50 -18.37 -24.67
CA GLY A 35 -2.26 -19.53 -23.80
C GLY A 35 -1.31 -19.26 -22.63
N ARG A 36 -0.94 -18.00 -22.37
CA ARG A 36 -0.08 -17.60 -21.24
C ARG A 36 -0.85 -16.71 -20.29
N ILE A 37 -0.72 -16.99 -18.98
CA ILE A 37 -1.31 -16.13 -17.95
C ILE A 37 -0.77 -14.70 -18.05
N ILE A 38 -1.64 -13.73 -17.87
CA ILE A 38 -1.26 -12.31 -17.82
C ILE A 38 -0.20 -12.11 -16.71
N ARG A 39 0.93 -11.50 -17.04
CA ARG A 39 2.09 -11.37 -16.14
C ARG A 39 1.76 -10.70 -14.82
N ALA A 40 0.90 -9.68 -14.83
CA ALA A 40 0.46 -9.00 -13.60
C ALA A 40 -0.31 -9.94 -12.66
N LEU A 41 -1.24 -10.75 -13.21
CA LEU A 41 -1.97 -11.76 -12.43
C LEU A 41 -1.03 -12.83 -11.86
N GLN A 42 -0.10 -13.31 -12.67
CA GLN A 42 0.92 -14.26 -12.21
C GLN A 42 1.75 -13.68 -11.05
N ALA A 43 2.21 -12.43 -11.18
CA ALA A 43 3.00 -11.75 -10.16
C ALA A 43 2.20 -11.57 -8.86
N ASN A 44 0.92 -11.19 -8.95
CA ASN A 44 0.04 -11.04 -7.80
C ASN A 44 -0.20 -12.38 -7.08
N LEU A 45 -0.47 -13.46 -7.81
CA LEU A 45 -0.62 -14.80 -7.23
C LEU A 45 0.64 -15.24 -6.48
N PHE A 46 1.82 -15.01 -7.06
CA PHE A 46 3.08 -15.33 -6.40
C PHE A 46 3.36 -14.42 -5.19
N ALA A 47 2.99 -13.14 -5.24
CA ALA A 47 3.13 -12.23 -4.11
C ALA A 47 2.28 -12.67 -2.91
N VAL A 48 1.00 -13.02 -3.15
CA VAL A 48 0.10 -13.55 -2.12
C VAL A 48 0.70 -14.80 -1.46
N LEU A 49 1.15 -15.77 -2.26
CA LEU A 49 1.77 -16.98 -1.72
C LEU A 49 3.07 -16.70 -0.98
N ARG A 50 3.94 -15.87 -1.55
CA ARG A 50 5.21 -15.48 -0.93
C ARG A 50 4.97 -14.99 0.49
N ASP A 51 4.04 -14.05 0.66
CA ASP A 51 3.86 -13.37 1.94
C ASP A 51 3.08 -14.24 2.93
N ILE A 52 2.01 -14.92 2.50
CA ILE A 52 1.25 -15.82 3.37
C ILE A 52 2.13 -16.98 3.87
N LEU A 53 2.89 -17.62 2.99
CA LEU A 53 3.78 -18.72 3.38
C LEU A 53 4.94 -18.24 4.25
N PHE A 54 5.45 -17.03 4.00
CA PHE A 54 6.49 -16.41 4.82
C PHE A 54 5.98 -16.16 6.23
N VAL A 55 4.85 -15.48 6.38
CA VAL A 55 4.22 -15.18 7.68
C VAL A 55 3.89 -16.46 8.44
N TYR A 56 3.28 -17.45 7.76
CA TYR A 56 3.02 -18.74 8.35
C TYR A 56 4.30 -19.40 8.87
N GLY A 57 5.38 -19.38 8.08
CA GLY A 57 6.69 -19.90 8.46
C GLY A 57 7.31 -19.14 9.65
N GLN A 58 7.12 -17.82 9.76
CA GLN A 58 7.60 -17.03 10.89
C GLN A 58 6.88 -17.39 12.20
N ILE A 59 5.56 -17.54 12.14
CA ILE A 59 4.74 -17.84 13.32
C ILE A 59 4.95 -19.27 13.80
N HIS A 60 5.11 -20.24 12.89
CA HIS A 60 5.15 -21.67 13.24
C HIS A 60 6.57 -22.25 13.30
N ASN A 61 7.60 -21.51 12.88
CA ASN A 61 8.99 -22.00 12.92
C ASN A 61 9.68 -21.57 14.22
N THR A 62 9.41 -22.31 15.28
CA THR A 62 10.01 -22.09 16.62
C THR A 62 11.54 -22.23 16.66
N VAL A 63 12.17 -22.83 15.66
CA VAL A 63 13.63 -22.99 15.57
C VAL A 63 14.30 -21.67 15.14
N ARG A 64 13.68 -20.97 14.18
CA ARG A 64 14.24 -19.72 13.62
C ARG A 64 13.85 -18.49 14.44
N PHE A 65 12.68 -18.54 15.10
CA PHE A 65 12.15 -17.47 15.96
C PHE A 65 11.55 -18.08 17.24
N PRO A 66 12.41 -18.63 18.14
CA PRO A 66 11.95 -19.43 19.29
C PRO A 66 11.10 -18.64 20.29
N ASN A 67 11.01 -17.32 20.14
CA ASN A 67 10.33 -16.43 21.09
C ASN A 67 9.49 -15.33 20.39
N LEU A 68 8.91 -15.61 19.21
CA LEU A 68 8.02 -14.63 18.59
C LEU A 68 6.78 -14.47 19.47
N ASN A 69 6.75 -13.40 20.25
CA ASN A 69 5.60 -13.00 21.05
C ASN A 69 4.86 -11.87 20.33
N LEU A 70 3.66 -12.14 19.85
CA LEU A 70 2.82 -11.19 19.14
C LEU A 70 2.20 -10.11 20.05
N ASP A 71 2.35 -10.26 21.37
CA ASP A 71 1.97 -9.21 22.35
C ASP A 71 3.11 -8.19 22.59
N ASN A 72 4.29 -8.44 22.01
CA ASN A 72 5.46 -7.58 22.15
C ASN A 72 5.64 -6.69 20.92
N SER A 73 5.54 -5.38 21.11
CA SER A 73 5.65 -4.38 20.03
C SER A 73 6.95 -4.46 19.23
N VAL A 74 8.07 -4.79 19.88
CA VAL A 74 9.38 -4.96 19.19
C VAL A 74 9.33 -6.17 18.26
N HIS A 75 8.70 -7.27 18.68
CA HIS A 75 8.55 -8.45 17.84
C HIS A 75 7.62 -8.21 16.65
N ILE A 76 6.53 -7.45 16.86
CA ILE A 76 5.61 -7.04 15.78
C ILE A 76 6.36 -6.18 14.75
N THR A 77 7.07 -5.16 15.21
CA THR A 77 7.87 -4.30 14.33
C THR A 77 8.93 -5.10 13.55
N ASN A 78 9.60 -6.04 14.20
CA ASN A 78 10.56 -6.93 13.53
C ASN A 78 9.89 -7.82 12.49
N LEU A 79 8.68 -8.30 12.74
CA LEU A 79 7.90 -9.07 11.77
C LEU A 79 7.55 -8.22 10.54
N VAL A 80 7.07 -6.99 10.74
CA VAL A 80 6.78 -6.03 9.65
C VAL A 80 8.02 -5.80 8.79
N PHE A 81 9.16 -5.48 9.38
CA PHE A 81 10.42 -5.33 8.64
C PHE A 81 10.86 -6.60 7.94
N SER A 82 10.60 -7.76 8.51
CA SER A 82 10.95 -9.04 7.90
C SER A 82 10.09 -9.34 6.68
N ILE A 83 8.79 -9.00 6.71
CA ILE A 83 7.90 -9.11 5.55
C ILE A 83 8.35 -8.15 4.44
N LEU A 84 8.59 -6.88 4.77
CA LEU A 84 9.04 -5.87 3.80
C LEU A 84 10.37 -6.27 3.13
N ARG A 85 11.32 -6.84 3.90
CA ARG A 85 12.59 -7.36 3.34
C ARG A 85 12.36 -8.59 2.48
N ASN A 86 11.52 -9.53 2.90
CA ASN A 86 11.19 -10.72 2.10
C ASN A 86 10.53 -10.34 0.78
N ALA A 87 9.70 -9.31 0.80
CA ALA A 87 9.07 -8.73 -0.40
C ALA A 87 10.01 -7.86 -1.23
N ARG A 88 11.24 -7.62 -0.78
CA ARG A 88 12.21 -6.70 -1.39
C ARG A 88 11.70 -5.25 -1.51
N ALA A 89 10.81 -4.84 -0.59
CA ALA A 89 10.31 -3.48 -0.55
C ALA A 89 11.34 -2.49 0.01
N LEU A 90 12.22 -2.96 0.89
CA LEU A 90 13.29 -2.16 1.48
C LEU A 90 14.61 -2.41 0.74
N HIS A 91 15.16 -1.36 0.20
CA HIS A 91 16.46 -1.35 -0.47
C HIS A 91 17.47 -0.59 0.39
N VAL A 92 18.57 -1.24 0.72
CA VAL A 92 19.63 -0.65 1.55
C VAL A 92 20.51 0.22 0.65
N GLY A 93 20.76 1.47 1.08
CA GLY A 93 21.67 2.38 0.39
C GLY A 93 21.07 3.18 -0.77
N GLU A 94 19.79 3.01 -1.06
CA GLU A 94 19.06 3.86 -2.01
C GLU A 94 18.65 5.20 -1.37
N ALA A 95 18.61 6.24 -2.19
CA ALA A 95 18.09 7.53 -1.76
C ALA A 95 16.58 7.44 -1.44
N PRO A 96 16.09 8.21 -0.45
CA PRO A 96 14.68 8.26 -0.12
C PRO A 96 13.84 8.72 -1.32
N ASN A 97 13.02 7.84 -1.88
CA ASN A 97 12.22 8.12 -3.08
C ASN A 97 10.80 7.56 -3.05
N MET A 98 10.32 7.02 -1.92
CA MET A 98 9.01 6.40 -1.81
C MET A 98 7.98 7.34 -1.18
N VAL A 99 6.93 7.67 -1.92
CA VAL A 99 5.79 8.46 -1.44
C VAL A 99 4.59 7.54 -1.23
N VAL A 100 4.06 7.53 -0.02
CA VAL A 100 2.80 6.83 0.28
C VAL A 100 1.63 7.77 -0.05
N CYS A 101 0.66 7.27 -0.80
CA CYS A 101 -0.56 8.00 -1.12
C CYS A 101 -1.77 7.29 -0.52
N TRP A 102 -2.50 7.98 0.34
CA TRP A 102 -3.74 7.54 0.95
C TRP A 102 -4.92 8.36 0.45
N GLY A 103 -6.11 7.78 0.48
CA GLY A 103 -7.35 8.47 0.07
C GLY A 103 -8.46 7.48 -0.28
N GLY A 104 -9.63 8.00 -0.64
CA GLY A 104 -10.81 7.21 -0.92
C GLY A 104 -10.74 6.39 -2.20
N HIS A 105 -11.35 5.21 -2.20
CA HIS A 105 -11.54 4.41 -3.40
C HIS A 105 -12.66 4.98 -4.29
N SER A 106 -13.67 5.63 -3.69
CA SER A 106 -14.78 6.29 -4.38
C SER A 106 -14.64 7.81 -4.29
N ILE A 107 -13.91 8.38 -5.23
CA ILE A 107 -13.71 9.83 -5.36
C ILE A 107 -14.34 10.31 -6.67
N ASN A 108 -14.65 11.61 -6.75
CA ASN A 108 -15.20 12.19 -7.97
C ASN A 108 -14.11 12.41 -9.05
N GLU A 109 -14.52 12.73 -10.26
CA GLU A 109 -13.61 12.89 -11.39
C GLU A 109 -12.58 14.00 -11.17
N ASN A 110 -12.97 15.14 -10.58
CA ASN A 110 -12.05 16.25 -10.31
C ASN A 110 -10.96 15.85 -9.31
N GLU A 111 -11.33 15.13 -8.25
CA GLU A 111 -10.39 14.59 -7.26
C GLU A 111 -9.45 13.56 -7.90
N TYR A 112 -9.98 12.67 -8.76
CA TYR A 112 -9.18 11.70 -9.50
C TYR A 112 -8.16 12.38 -10.42
N LEU A 113 -8.61 13.36 -11.23
CA LEU A 113 -7.74 14.11 -12.13
C LEU A 113 -6.68 14.92 -11.36
N TYR A 114 -7.04 15.46 -10.20
CA TYR A 114 -6.10 16.16 -9.33
C TYR A 114 -5.04 15.20 -8.78
N ALA A 115 -5.44 14.09 -8.18
CA ALA A 115 -4.52 13.07 -7.64
C ALA A 115 -3.59 12.52 -8.74
N ARG A 116 -4.11 12.32 -9.97
CA ARG A 116 -3.31 11.94 -11.13
C ARG A 116 -2.28 13.01 -11.50
N ARG A 117 -2.63 14.29 -11.44
CA ARG A 117 -1.67 15.39 -11.70
C ARG A 117 -0.57 15.45 -10.64
N VAL A 118 -0.95 15.27 -9.37
CA VAL A 118 0.04 15.17 -8.27
C VAL A 118 0.99 14.00 -8.54
N GLY A 119 0.46 12.82 -8.86
CA GLY A 119 1.27 11.65 -9.22
C GLY A 119 2.22 11.92 -10.38
N ASN A 120 1.77 12.62 -11.43
CA ASN A 120 2.65 12.99 -12.55
C ASN A 120 3.82 13.87 -12.07
N GLN A 121 3.57 14.85 -11.21
CA GLN A 121 4.62 15.69 -10.64
C GLN A 121 5.60 14.91 -9.77
N LEU A 122 5.14 13.88 -9.06
CA LEU A 122 6.01 12.96 -8.32
C LEU A 122 6.84 12.12 -9.28
N GLY A 123 6.23 11.56 -10.32
CA GLY A 123 6.92 10.75 -11.34
C GLY A 123 7.96 11.55 -12.13
N LEU A 124 7.69 12.82 -12.44
CA LEU A 124 8.69 13.73 -13.06
C LEU A 124 9.92 13.97 -12.17
N ARG A 125 9.83 13.67 -10.88
CA ARG A 125 10.93 13.73 -9.90
C ARG A 125 11.49 12.35 -9.55
N GLU A 126 11.14 11.35 -10.35
CA GLU A 126 11.57 9.95 -10.18
C GLU A 126 11.17 9.35 -8.82
N LEU A 127 10.10 9.91 -8.20
CA LEU A 127 9.57 9.39 -6.96
C LEU A 127 8.62 8.21 -7.22
N ASN A 128 8.80 7.17 -6.45
CA ASN A 128 7.99 5.96 -6.48
C ASN A 128 6.75 6.09 -5.60
N ILE A 129 5.71 5.30 -5.89
CA ILE A 129 4.41 5.41 -5.22
C ILE A 129 4.08 4.11 -4.50
N CYS A 130 3.63 4.23 -3.25
CA CYS A 130 3.01 3.14 -2.50
C CYS A 130 1.58 3.50 -2.10
N THR A 131 0.64 2.58 -2.28
CA THR A 131 -0.78 2.79 -1.92
C THR A 131 -1.42 1.51 -1.38
N GLY A 132 -2.69 1.63 -0.96
CA GLY A 132 -3.52 0.51 -0.52
C GLY A 132 -4.06 -0.41 -1.62
N CYS A 133 -3.61 -0.29 -2.85
CA CYS A 133 -3.95 -1.08 -4.04
C CYS A 133 -5.29 -0.76 -4.71
N GLY A 134 -6.25 -0.13 -4.04
CA GLY A 134 -7.60 0.09 -4.57
C GLY A 134 -7.65 1.08 -5.74
N PRO A 135 -8.84 1.34 -6.27
CA PRO A 135 -9.11 2.37 -7.28
C PRO A 135 -9.06 3.79 -6.67
N GLY A 136 -9.53 4.76 -7.43
CA GLY A 136 -9.71 6.14 -6.98
C GLY A 136 -8.41 6.84 -6.62
N ALA A 137 -8.32 7.37 -5.40
CA ALA A 137 -7.15 8.11 -4.90
C ALA A 137 -5.89 7.23 -4.74
N MET A 138 -6.02 5.92 -4.79
CA MET A 138 -4.88 4.99 -4.75
C MET A 138 -4.32 4.69 -6.14
N GLU A 139 -5.20 4.55 -7.15
CA GLU A 139 -4.79 4.32 -8.55
C GLU A 139 -4.30 5.59 -9.24
N ALA A 140 -5.01 6.71 -9.05
CA ALA A 140 -4.78 7.95 -9.78
C ALA A 140 -3.33 8.46 -9.69
N PRO A 141 -2.68 8.54 -8.50
CA PRO A 141 -1.29 8.97 -8.41
C PRO A 141 -0.32 7.99 -9.08
N MET A 142 -0.55 6.67 -9.02
CA MET A 142 0.26 5.69 -9.75
C MET A 142 0.17 5.91 -11.26
N LYS A 143 -1.05 6.14 -11.77
CA LYS A 143 -1.29 6.42 -13.20
C LYS A 143 -0.59 7.71 -13.67
N GLY A 144 -0.60 8.72 -12.82
CA GLY A 144 0.13 9.97 -13.07
C GLY A 144 1.64 9.76 -13.06
N ALA A 145 2.16 9.08 -12.04
CA ALA A 145 3.58 8.82 -11.89
C ALA A 145 4.14 7.95 -13.02
N ALA A 146 3.38 6.97 -13.51
CA ALA A 146 3.78 6.17 -14.66
C ALA A 146 4.03 7.02 -15.91
N VAL A 147 3.20 8.05 -16.15
CA VAL A 147 3.42 9.01 -17.23
C VAL A 147 4.67 9.87 -16.96
N GLY A 148 4.83 10.38 -15.73
CA GLY A 148 6.00 11.16 -15.33
C GLY A 148 7.31 10.37 -15.47
N HIS A 149 7.35 9.14 -15.02
CA HIS A 149 8.49 8.24 -15.18
C HIS A 149 8.83 7.99 -16.67
N ALA A 150 7.79 7.76 -17.50
CA ALA A 150 7.99 7.59 -18.93
C ALA A 150 8.59 8.86 -19.58
N GLN A 151 8.14 10.06 -19.19
CA GLN A 151 8.68 11.33 -19.64
C GLN A 151 10.15 11.54 -19.23
N GLN A 152 10.52 11.08 -18.03
CA GLN A 152 11.91 11.09 -17.54
C GLN A 152 12.75 9.91 -18.03
N ARG A 153 12.15 8.96 -18.76
CA ARG A 153 12.79 7.68 -19.13
C ARG A 153 13.31 6.90 -17.92
N TYR A 154 12.66 7.09 -16.78
CA TYR A 154 12.98 6.38 -15.54
C TYR A 154 12.53 4.92 -15.65
N LYS A 155 13.46 3.96 -15.49
CA LYS A 155 13.23 2.53 -15.74
C LYS A 155 12.92 1.74 -14.48
N ASP A 156 13.30 2.27 -13.32
CA ASP A 156 13.20 1.58 -12.04
C ASP A 156 11.92 1.98 -11.27
N SER A 157 10.83 2.17 -12.05
CA SER A 157 9.52 2.56 -11.51
C SER A 157 8.97 1.50 -10.57
N ARG A 158 8.68 1.90 -9.33
CA ARG A 158 8.08 1.06 -8.32
C ARG A 158 6.70 1.60 -7.94
N PHE A 159 5.70 0.77 -8.17
CA PHE A 159 4.31 1.00 -7.78
C PHE A 159 3.91 -0.08 -6.79
N ILE A 160 4.15 0.20 -5.51
CA ILE A 160 3.92 -0.77 -4.44
C ILE A 160 2.45 -0.73 -4.03
N GLY A 161 1.80 -1.86 -4.14
CA GLY A 161 0.49 -2.09 -3.56
C GLY A 161 0.62 -2.83 -2.23
N MET A 162 0.12 -2.25 -1.15
CA MET A 162 0.17 -2.86 0.18
C MET A 162 -1.24 -3.15 0.67
N THR A 163 -1.55 -4.43 0.85
CA THR A 163 -2.88 -4.90 1.21
C THR A 163 -2.82 -5.92 2.35
N GLU A 164 -3.95 -6.49 2.71
CA GLU A 164 -4.08 -7.57 3.68
C GLU A 164 -5.16 -8.57 3.20
N PRO A 165 -5.28 -9.78 3.80
CA PRO A 165 -6.10 -10.87 3.24
C PRO A 165 -7.58 -10.52 3.03
N SER A 166 -8.22 -9.77 3.93
CA SER A 166 -9.64 -9.46 3.78
C SER A 166 -9.90 -8.43 2.67
N ILE A 167 -9.00 -7.46 2.52
CA ILE A 167 -9.09 -6.45 1.46
C ILE A 167 -8.87 -7.07 0.09
N ILE A 168 -7.79 -7.87 -0.08
CA ILE A 168 -7.49 -8.47 -1.38
C ILE A 168 -8.52 -9.52 -1.80
N ALA A 169 -9.21 -10.15 -0.85
CA ALA A 169 -10.30 -11.06 -1.15
C ALA A 169 -11.55 -10.33 -1.67
N ALA A 170 -11.74 -9.07 -1.25
CA ALA A 170 -12.87 -8.25 -1.67
C ALA A 170 -12.60 -7.45 -2.95
N GLU A 171 -11.37 -7.00 -3.16
CA GLU A 171 -11.01 -6.10 -4.27
C GLU A 171 -9.62 -6.45 -4.83
N PRO A 172 -9.50 -6.70 -6.14
CA PRO A 172 -8.21 -6.95 -6.77
C PRO A 172 -7.35 -5.68 -6.77
N PRO A 173 -6.00 -5.81 -6.78
CA PRO A 173 -5.11 -4.66 -6.94
C PRO A 173 -5.37 -3.95 -8.27
N ASN A 174 -5.25 -2.63 -8.26
CA ASN A 174 -5.31 -1.86 -9.51
C ASN A 174 -4.16 -2.26 -10.47
N PRO A 175 -4.36 -2.14 -11.80
CA PRO A 175 -3.45 -2.71 -12.79
C PRO A 175 -2.07 -2.06 -12.86
N LEU A 176 -1.84 -0.96 -12.15
CA LEU A 176 -0.54 -0.27 -12.12
C LEU A 176 0.39 -0.83 -11.05
N VAL A 177 -0.14 -1.56 -10.08
CA VAL A 177 0.67 -2.22 -9.06
C VAL A 177 1.62 -3.22 -9.72
N ASN A 178 2.93 -2.99 -9.60
CA ASN A 178 3.95 -3.89 -10.09
C ASN A 178 4.71 -4.63 -8.97
N GLU A 179 4.54 -4.19 -7.72
CA GLU A 179 5.04 -4.86 -6.53
C GLU A 179 3.89 -4.96 -5.51
N LEU A 180 3.36 -6.16 -5.30
CA LEU A 180 2.29 -6.43 -4.33
C LEU A 180 2.86 -7.00 -3.03
N ILE A 181 2.39 -6.50 -1.88
CA ILE A 181 2.77 -6.94 -0.55
C ILE A 181 1.52 -7.23 0.26
N ILE A 182 1.46 -8.43 0.86
CA ILE A 182 0.35 -8.85 1.71
C ILE A 182 0.81 -8.82 3.16
N MET A 183 0.27 -7.88 3.93
CA MET A 183 0.48 -7.82 5.37
C MET A 183 -0.50 -8.75 6.09
N PRO A 184 -0.18 -9.25 7.29
CA PRO A 184 -1.04 -10.20 8.00
C PRO A 184 -2.42 -9.67 8.36
N ASP A 185 -2.50 -8.38 8.67
CA ASP A 185 -3.70 -7.68 9.13
C ASP A 185 -3.57 -6.16 8.89
N ILE A 186 -4.64 -5.42 9.21
CA ILE A 186 -4.73 -3.98 9.01
C ILE A 186 -3.70 -3.19 9.83
N GLU A 187 -3.44 -3.60 11.07
CA GLU A 187 -2.51 -2.89 11.98
C GLU A 187 -1.08 -2.96 11.46
N LYS A 188 -0.62 -4.15 11.05
CA LYS A 188 0.70 -4.35 10.46
C LYS A 188 0.82 -3.69 9.08
N ARG A 189 -0.30 -3.59 8.34
CA ARG A 189 -0.37 -2.83 7.09
C ARG A 189 -0.16 -1.34 7.33
N LEU A 190 -0.82 -0.74 8.32
CA LEU A 190 -0.64 0.66 8.69
C LEU A 190 0.80 0.93 9.14
N GLU A 191 1.37 0.07 9.99
CA GLU A 191 2.77 0.18 10.39
C GLU A 191 3.72 0.10 9.19
N ALA A 192 3.49 -0.83 8.26
CA ALA A 192 4.33 -1.02 7.08
C ALA A 192 4.34 0.21 6.16
N PHE A 193 3.20 0.89 5.96
CA PHE A 193 3.15 2.14 5.22
C PHE A 193 4.07 3.20 5.83
N VAL A 194 4.02 3.37 7.15
CA VAL A 194 4.86 4.36 7.84
C VAL A 194 6.34 3.98 7.75
N ARG A 195 6.67 2.69 7.77
CA ARG A 195 8.07 2.20 7.69
C ARG A 195 8.70 2.35 6.32
N ILE A 196 7.90 2.34 5.24
CA ILE A 196 8.41 2.50 3.87
C ILE A 196 8.36 3.95 3.38
N ALA A 197 7.56 4.80 4.01
CA ALA A 197 7.30 6.16 3.57
C ALA A 197 8.52 7.08 3.79
N HIS A 198 8.86 7.86 2.76
CA HIS A 198 9.73 9.03 2.85
C HIS A 198 8.94 10.34 2.78
N GLY A 199 7.66 10.26 2.52
CA GLY A 199 6.64 11.29 2.59
C GLY A 199 5.27 10.66 2.39
N ILE A 200 4.24 11.28 2.95
CA ILE A 200 2.87 10.80 2.85
C ILE A 200 1.98 11.91 2.30
N ILE A 201 1.16 11.57 1.32
CA ILE A 201 0.16 12.46 0.74
C ILE A 201 -1.21 11.84 0.98
N ILE A 202 -2.12 12.64 1.54
CA ILE A 202 -3.50 12.26 1.80
C ILE A 202 -4.42 13.05 0.88
N PHE A 203 -5.17 12.33 0.06
CA PHE A 203 -6.26 12.84 -0.75
C PHE A 203 -7.60 12.70 -0.02
N PRO A 204 -8.68 13.35 -0.50
CA PRO A 204 -10.00 13.15 0.09
C PRO A 204 -10.38 11.67 0.13
N GLY A 205 -11.04 11.27 1.22
CA GLY A 205 -11.43 9.88 1.42
C GLY A 205 -12.45 9.69 2.55
N GLY A 206 -12.73 8.44 2.86
CA GLY A 206 -13.70 8.06 3.88
C GLY A 206 -13.05 7.77 5.24
N VAL A 207 -13.72 6.89 6.00
CA VAL A 207 -13.32 6.53 7.37
C VAL A 207 -11.91 5.91 7.42
N GLY A 208 -11.57 5.03 6.47
CA GLY A 208 -10.22 4.44 6.43
C GLY A 208 -9.09 5.47 6.26
N THR A 209 -9.35 6.53 5.47
CA THR A 209 -8.38 7.63 5.31
C THR A 209 -8.22 8.45 6.59
N ALA A 210 -9.32 8.64 7.35
CA ALA A 210 -9.26 9.29 8.66
C ALA A 210 -8.51 8.40 9.69
N GLU A 211 -8.73 7.10 9.66
CA GLU A 211 -8.02 6.12 10.49
C GLU A 211 -6.51 6.16 10.22
N GLU A 212 -6.10 6.11 8.94
CA GLU A 212 -4.71 6.22 8.52
C GLU A 212 -4.06 7.52 9.01
N LEU A 213 -4.76 8.65 8.89
CA LEU A 213 -4.29 9.95 9.38
C LEU A 213 -4.11 9.97 10.90
N LEU A 214 -5.12 9.53 11.65
CA LEU A 214 -5.07 9.54 13.12
C LEU A 214 -3.97 8.60 13.65
N TYR A 215 -3.83 7.42 13.06
CA TYR A 215 -2.75 6.48 13.39
C TYR A 215 -1.38 7.13 13.20
N LEU A 216 -1.15 7.77 12.05
CA LEU A 216 0.10 8.45 11.76
C LEU A 216 0.37 9.62 12.71
N LEU A 217 -0.64 10.45 12.98
CA LEU A 217 -0.50 11.57 13.92
C LEU A 217 -0.17 11.06 15.34
N GLY A 218 -0.78 9.95 15.78
CA GLY A 218 -0.43 9.30 17.04
C GLY A 218 1.05 8.90 17.13
N ILE A 219 1.64 8.44 16.03
CA ILE A 219 3.07 8.14 15.94
C ILE A 219 3.91 9.43 15.96
N LEU A 220 3.59 10.41 15.11
CA LEU A 220 4.37 11.63 14.97
C LEU A 220 4.34 12.52 16.23
N MET A 221 3.24 12.51 16.96
CA MET A 221 3.09 13.26 18.21
C MET A 221 3.74 12.56 19.41
N ASN A 222 4.17 11.30 19.27
CA ASN A 222 4.86 10.61 20.36
C ASN A 222 6.22 11.28 20.63
N PRO A 223 6.52 11.66 21.89
CA PRO A 223 7.78 12.32 22.26
C PRO A 223 9.04 11.53 21.84
N ALA A 224 8.95 10.20 21.77
CA ALA A 224 10.05 9.35 21.30
C ALA A 224 10.39 9.57 19.81
N ASN A 225 9.46 10.13 19.03
CA ASN A 225 9.59 10.37 17.59
C ASN A 225 9.81 11.86 17.25
N LYS A 226 10.08 12.72 18.23
CA LYS A 226 10.19 14.18 18.05
C LYS A 226 11.24 14.61 17.01
N ASP A 227 12.26 13.80 16.80
CA ASP A 227 13.36 14.06 15.85
C ASP A 227 13.10 13.41 14.47
N GLN A 228 11.99 12.71 14.31
CA GLN A 228 11.60 12.10 13.03
C GLN A 228 10.90 13.13 12.15
N VAL A 229 11.48 13.38 10.98
CA VAL A 229 10.88 14.29 9.98
C VAL A 229 10.24 13.44 8.88
N LEU A 230 8.92 13.34 8.90
CA LEU A 230 8.15 12.70 7.83
C LEU A 230 7.20 13.76 7.22
N PRO A 231 7.43 14.21 5.99
CA PRO A 231 6.52 15.12 5.32
C PRO A 231 5.13 14.52 5.18
N LEU A 232 4.12 15.19 5.73
CA LEU A 232 2.72 14.80 5.64
C LEU A 232 1.91 15.95 5.02
N ILE A 233 1.33 15.68 3.85
CA ILE A 233 0.59 16.67 3.06
C ILE A 233 -0.84 16.15 2.84
N LEU A 234 -1.82 16.97 3.21
CA LEU A 234 -3.23 16.77 2.89
C LEU A 234 -3.54 17.66 1.69
N THR A 235 -4.06 17.10 0.60
CA THR A 235 -4.25 17.86 -0.63
C THR A 235 -5.40 17.36 -1.49
N GLY A 236 -6.02 18.29 -2.20
CA GLY A 236 -7.12 18.03 -3.12
C GLY A 236 -7.40 19.24 -4.00
N PRO A 237 -8.35 19.10 -4.95
CA PRO A 237 -8.82 20.25 -5.73
C PRO A 237 -9.52 21.27 -4.81
N LYS A 238 -9.77 22.47 -5.33
CA LYS A 238 -10.40 23.56 -4.57
C LYS A 238 -11.74 23.17 -3.93
N GLU A 239 -12.49 22.33 -4.60
CA GLU A 239 -13.78 21.81 -4.14
C GLU A 239 -13.67 20.95 -2.88
N SER A 240 -12.49 20.39 -2.61
CA SER A 240 -12.22 19.60 -1.41
C SER A 240 -11.79 20.44 -0.20
N ALA A 241 -11.78 21.77 -0.30
CA ALA A 241 -11.35 22.66 0.79
C ALA A 241 -12.17 22.46 2.08
N ASP A 242 -13.49 22.34 1.95
CA ASP A 242 -14.38 22.10 3.11
C ASP A 242 -14.15 20.73 3.74
N TYR A 243 -13.87 19.69 2.96
CA TYR A 243 -13.50 18.38 3.49
C TYR A 243 -12.28 18.48 4.41
N PHE A 244 -11.22 19.14 3.94
CA PHE A 244 -10.00 19.28 4.75
C PHE A 244 -10.16 20.23 5.93
N ARG A 245 -11.01 21.24 5.82
CA ARG A 245 -11.35 22.10 6.96
C ARG A 245 -12.03 21.30 8.08
N VAL A 246 -13.03 20.51 7.74
CA VAL A 246 -13.74 19.63 8.71
C VAL A 246 -12.80 18.60 9.31
N LEU A 247 -11.93 18.00 8.50
CA LEU A 247 -10.95 17.02 8.97
C LEU A 247 -9.93 17.67 9.92
N ASP A 248 -9.42 18.85 9.60
CA ASP A 248 -8.51 19.63 10.46
C ASP A 248 -9.15 19.98 11.79
N GLU A 249 -10.41 20.50 11.78
CA GLU A 249 -11.18 20.76 12.98
C GLU A 249 -11.34 19.51 13.84
N PHE A 250 -11.67 18.36 13.23
CA PHE A 250 -11.80 17.08 13.92
C PHE A 250 -10.48 16.65 14.56
N VAL A 251 -9.37 16.74 13.83
CA VAL A 251 -8.02 16.42 14.35
C VAL A 251 -7.68 17.31 15.54
N VAL A 252 -7.93 18.60 15.45
CA VAL A 252 -7.64 19.55 16.53
C VAL A 252 -8.51 19.27 17.77
N HIS A 253 -9.80 18.99 17.58
CA HIS A 253 -10.68 18.63 18.70
C HIS A 253 -10.27 17.32 19.37
N THR A 254 -9.71 16.39 18.63
CA THR A 254 -9.34 15.05 19.13
C THR A 254 -7.93 15.01 19.73
N LEU A 255 -6.96 15.63 19.07
CA LEU A 255 -5.54 15.54 19.38
C LEU A 255 -4.92 16.86 19.89
N GLY A 256 -5.65 17.97 19.80
CA GLY A 256 -5.20 19.30 20.18
C GLY A 256 -4.46 20.04 19.08
N GLU A 257 -4.27 21.36 19.27
CA GLU A 257 -3.64 22.29 18.31
C GLU A 257 -2.21 21.85 17.87
N ASN A 258 -1.49 21.16 18.75
CA ASN A 258 -0.14 20.71 18.44
C ASN A 258 -0.10 19.72 17.26
N ALA A 259 -1.19 19.04 16.94
CA ALA A 259 -1.26 18.14 15.81
C ALA A 259 -0.98 18.81 14.47
N ARG A 260 -1.39 20.09 14.32
CA ARG A 260 -1.18 20.89 13.10
C ARG A 260 0.29 21.09 12.72
N ARG A 261 1.22 20.87 13.63
CA ARG A 261 2.66 20.98 13.35
C ARG A 261 3.18 19.85 12.49
N HIS A 262 2.44 18.74 12.42
CA HIS A 262 2.86 17.51 11.77
C HIS A 262 2.36 17.37 10.34
N TYR A 263 1.45 18.25 9.86
CA TYR A 263 0.95 18.19 8.50
C TYR A 263 0.79 19.59 7.87
N ARG A 264 0.65 19.60 6.56
CA ARG A 264 0.31 20.77 5.76
C ARG A 264 -0.91 20.48 4.91
N ILE A 265 -1.85 21.43 4.86
CA ILE A 265 -2.98 21.38 3.93
C ILE A 265 -2.63 22.29 2.75
N ILE A 266 -2.71 21.76 1.54
CA ILE A 266 -2.43 22.45 0.28
C ILE A 266 -3.62 22.19 -0.66
N ILE A 267 -4.37 23.25 -1.00
CA ILE A 267 -5.54 23.21 -1.87
C ILE A 267 -5.26 23.99 -3.16
#